data_24459b56225b042581673c51ea07ef3b
#
_entry.id   24459b56225b042581673c51ea07ef3b
#
_cell.length_a   1.000
_cell.length_b   1.000
_cell.length_c   1.000
_cell.angle_alpha   90.00
_cell.angle_beta   90.00
_cell.angle_gamma   90.00
#
_symmetry.space_group_name_H-M   'P 1'
#
loop_
_entity.id
_entity.type
_entity.pdbx_description
1 polymer ?
#
loop_
_entity_poly.entity_id
_entity_poly.type
_entity_poly.pdbx_seq_one_letter_code
_entity_poly.pdbx_strand_id
1 'polypeptide(L)'
;YVIKNYKNFLENNQSTYIKILPELLEKSIKLENTASPFDIVFSHNDLLPANFIQNKDQIWLIDWEYAGFNTPLFDLGGLASNNEFTEKEEISLLENYFEKKLSSELFLKYTAIKCASLLRETMWSMVSEITSNIDFDYSSYTAENLSRFNKAFNEEFKIN
;
A
#
# COMPACT_ATOMS: atom_id res chain seq x y z
N TYR A 1 -6.46 10.37 4.16
CA TYR A 1 -7.87 10.53 3.77
C TYR A 1 -8.56 9.16 3.64
N VAL A 2 -8.07 8.25 2.77
CA VAL A 2 -8.70 6.94 2.48
C VAL A 2 -8.85 6.09 3.74
N ILE A 3 -7.81 5.95 4.56
CA ILE A 3 -7.82 5.18 5.81
C ILE A 3 -8.91 5.68 6.78
N LYS A 4 -9.11 7.01 6.89
CA LYS A 4 -10.18 7.59 7.72
C LYS A 4 -11.56 7.25 7.16
N ASN A 5 -11.73 7.24 5.84
CA ASN A 5 -13.01 6.87 5.21
C ASN A 5 -13.34 5.40 5.47
N TYR A 6 -12.37 4.49 5.28
CA TYR A 6 -12.56 3.07 5.60
C TYR A 6 -12.88 2.85 7.09
N LYS A 7 -12.15 3.53 8.00
CA LYS A 7 -12.46 3.48 9.42
C LYS A 7 -13.91 3.87 9.70
N ASN A 8 -14.35 5.02 9.21
CA ASN A 8 -15.73 5.49 9.43
C ASN A 8 -16.77 4.53 8.86
N PHE A 9 -16.50 3.97 7.68
CA PHE A 9 -17.38 2.96 7.08
C PHE A 9 -17.50 1.71 7.96
N LEU A 10 -16.36 1.17 8.41
CA LEU A 10 -16.30 -0.03 9.25
C LEU A 10 -16.99 0.17 10.61
N GLU A 11 -16.85 1.36 11.23
CA GLU A 11 -17.54 1.71 12.47
C GLU A 11 -19.05 1.79 12.26
N ASN A 12 -19.50 2.47 11.20
CA ASN A 12 -20.93 2.64 10.88
C ASN A 12 -21.63 1.30 10.55
N ASN A 13 -20.90 0.33 10.03
CA ASN A 13 -21.40 -1.00 9.69
C ASN A 13 -21.11 -2.07 10.75
N GLN A 14 -20.70 -1.67 11.95
CA GLN A 14 -20.45 -2.57 13.09
C GLN A 14 -19.50 -3.74 12.76
N SER A 15 -18.42 -3.45 12.01
CA SER A 15 -17.42 -4.43 11.62
C SER A 15 -16.84 -5.16 12.82
N THR A 16 -16.45 -6.43 12.64
CA THR A 16 -15.71 -7.23 13.64
C THR A 16 -14.36 -6.62 14.00
N TYR A 17 -13.82 -5.76 13.15
CA TYR A 17 -12.50 -5.11 13.31
C TYR A 17 -12.50 -3.81 14.12
N ILE A 18 -13.66 -3.32 14.63
CA ILE A 18 -13.79 -2.03 15.35
C ILE A 18 -12.72 -1.85 16.42
N LYS A 19 -12.38 -2.92 17.16
CA LYS A 19 -11.45 -2.85 18.28
C LYS A 19 -10.02 -2.47 17.88
N ILE A 20 -9.61 -2.78 16.65
CA ILE A 20 -8.24 -2.51 16.16
C ILE A 20 -8.15 -1.23 15.32
N LEU A 21 -9.28 -0.65 14.90
CA LEU A 21 -9.29 0.55 14.03
C LEU A 21 -8.54 1.75 14.64
N PRO A 22 -8.64 2.05 15.95
CA PRO A 22 -7.87 3.15 16.54
C PRO A 22 -6.37 2.97 16.39
N GLU A 23 -5.85 1.76 16.62
CA GLU A 23 -4.43 1.41 16.47
C GLU A 23 -3.99 1.54 15.00
N LEU A 24 -4.78 1.03 14.06
CA LEU A 24 -4.49 1.15 12.63
C LEU A 24 -4.43 2.62 12.18
N LEU A 25 -5.32 3.47 12.71
CA LEU A 25 -5.30 4.89 12.42
C LEU A 25 -4.04 5.58 12.98
N GLU A 26 -3.63 5.25 14.21
CA GLU A 26 -2.40 5.77 14.82
C GLU A 26 -1.17 5.37 14.00
N LYS A 27 -1.07 4.10 13.60
CA LYS A 27 -0.03 3.62 12.70
C LYS A 27 -0.02 4.39 11.37
N SER A 28 -1.20 4.65 10.78
CA SER A 28 -1.28 5.42 9.53
C SER A 28 -0.76 6.85 9.66
N ILE A 29 -1.03 7.51 10.79
CA ILE A 29 -0.53 8.87 11.07
C ILE A 29 1.00 8.85 11.21
N LYS A 30 1.56 7.85 11.88
CA LYS A 30 3.02 7.68 11.99
C LYS A 30 3.67 7.52 10.62
N LEU A 31 3.10 6.68 9.74
CA LEU A 31 3.59 6.47 8.39
C LEU A 31 3.52 7.76 7.56
N GLU A 32 2.39 8.48 7.61
CA GLU A 32 2.21 9.77 6.93
C GLU A 32 3.27 10.80 7.37
N ASN A 33 3.50 10.93 8.68
CA ASN A 33 4.52 11.83 9.22
C ASN A 33 5.94 11.45 8.79
N THR A 34 6.24 10.15 8.69
CA THR A 34 7.55 9.66 8.25
C THR A 34 7.77 9.94 6.75
N ALA A 35 6.73 9.77 5.94
CA ALA A 35 6.83 9.95 4.49
C ALA A 35 6.85 11.43 4.06
N SER A 36 6.27 12.33 4.86
CA SER A 36 6.12 13.74 4.51
C SER A 36 7.45 14.53 4.63
N PRO A 37 7.64 15.58 3.81
CA PRO A 37 6.87 15.90 2.61
C PRO A 37 7.18 14.96 1.45
N PHE A 38 6.23 14.84 0.51
CA PHE A 38 6.38 14.01 -0.69
C PHE A 38 5.83 14.73 -1.94
N ASP A 39 6.39 14.40 -3.09
CA ASP A 39 5.91 14.90 -4.37
C ASP A 39 4.61 14.21 -4.77
N ILE A 40 3.78 14.93 -5.53
CA ILE A 40 2.52 14.42 -6.08
C ILE A 40 2.62 14.37 -7.60
N VAL A 41 2.35 13.19 -8.15
CA VAL A 41 2.32 12.91 -9.60
C VAL A 41 1.01 12.25 -9.97
N PHE A 42 0.73 12.14 -11.27
CA PHE A 42 -0.35 11.28 -11.74
C PHE A 42 0.14 9.83 -11.69
N SER A 43 -0.50 9.02 -10.86
CA SER A 43 -0.13 7.65 -10.51
C SER A 43 -1.19 6.67 -10.98
N HIS A 44 -0.81 5.42 -11.19
CA HIS A 44 -1.73 4.33 -11.52
C HIS A 44 -2.56 3.89 -10.30
N ASN A 45 -1.93 3.86 -9.13
CA ASN A 45 -2.49 3.47 -7.82
C ASN A 45 -2.89 1.99 -7.68
N ASP A 46 -2.61 1.15 -8.69
CA ASP A 46 -2.94 -0.29 -8.67
C ASP A 46 -1.99 -1.10 -9.55
N LEU A 47 -0.68 -1.05 -9.25
CA LEU A 47 0.36 -1.77 -10.02
C LEU A 47 0.43 -3.25 -9.62
N LEU A 48 -0.63 -3.99 -9.99
CA LEU A 48 -0.67 -5.45 -9.87
C LEU A 48 0.06 -6.13 -11.05
N PRO A 49 0.67 -7.32 -10.87
CA PRO A 49 1.29 -8.06 -11.97
C PRO A 49 0.33 -8.30 -13.15
N ALA A 50 -0.95 -8.53 -12.88
CA ALA A 50 -1.99 -8.75 -13.89
C ALA A 50 -2.23 -7.54 -14.80
N ASN A 51 -1.85 -6.33 -14.35
CA ASN A 51 -2.03 -5.09 -15.12
C ASN A 51 -0.87 -4.80 -16.09
N PHE A 52 0.14 -5.68 -16.15
CA PHE A 52 1.25 -5.60 -17.09
C PHE A 52 1.09 -6.64 -18.19
N ILE A 53 0.91 -6.19 -19.43
CA ILE A 53 0.83 -7.06 -20.61
C ILE A 53 2.11 -6.90 -21.41
N GLN A 54 2.88 -7.99 -21.54
CA GLN A 54 4.07 -8.02 -22.39
C GLN A 54 3.75 -8.62 -23.76
N ASN A 55 4.12 -7.89 -24.83
CA ASN A 55 4.10 -8.38 -26.19
C ASN A 55 5.44 -8.09 -26.85
N LYS A 56 6.26 -9.10 -27.06
CA LYS A 56 7.65 -8.99 -27.54
C LYS A 56 8.46 -8.02 -26.67
N ASP A 57 8.88 -6.90 -27.23
CA ASP A 57 9.73 -5.89 -26.58
C ASP A 57 8.91 -4.73 -25.97
N GLN A 58 7.59 -4.82 -25.99
CA GLN A 58 6.68 -3.79 -25.45
C GLN A 58 5.98 -4.30 -24.20
N ILE A 59 5.91 -3.42 -23.19
CA ILE A 59 5.11 -3.63 -21.98
C ILE A 59 3.98 -2.59 -22.01
N TRP A 60 2.76 -3.08 -21.85
CA TRP A 60 1.56 -2.27 -21.74
C TRP A 60 1.09 -2.29 -20.30
N LEU A 61 0.78 -1.11 -19.77
CA LEU A 61 0.13 -0.97 -18.47
C LEU A 61 -1.34 -0.65 -18.72
N ILE A 62 -2.22 -1.49 -18.18
CA ILE A 62 -3.69 -1.42 -18.36
C ILE A 62 -4.38 -1.21 -17.02
N ASP A 63 -5.70 -1.05 -17.04
CA ASP A 63 -6.57 -0.94 -15.86
C ASP A 63 -6.30 0.29 -15.00
N TRP A 64 -6.53 1.46 -15.60
CA TRP A 64 -6.31 2.78 -15.02
C TRP A 64 -7.51 3.30 -14.20
N GLU A 65 -8.44 2.43 -13.74
CA GLU A 65 -9.66 2.88 -13.06
C GLU A 65 -9.39 3.56 -11.71
N TYR A 66 -8.30 3.20 -11.04
CA TYR A 66 -7.85 3.85 -9.80
C TYR A 66 -6.85 4.98 -10.02
N ALA A 67 -6.54 5.32 -11.26
CA ALA A 67 -5.55 6.34 -11.56
C ALA A 67 -5.94 7.71 -10.99
N GLY A 68 -4.96 8.41 -10.43
CA GLY A 68 -5.17 9.69 -9.79
C GLY A 68 -3.88 10.28 -9.23
N PHE A 69 -4.00 11.42 -8.57
CA PHE A 69 -2.85 12.10 -7.99
C PHE A 69 -2.42 11.45 -6.66
N ASN A 70 -1.16 11.02 -6.61
CA ASN A 70 -0.55 10.40 -5.44
C ASN A 70 0.97 10.60 -5.46
N THR A 71 1.67 10.18 -4.39
CA THR A 71 3.13 10.11 -4.42
C THR A 71 3.60 8.96 -5.32
N PRO A 72 4.67 9.13 -6.13
CA PRO A 72 5.22 8.04 -6.93
C PRO A 72 5.68 6.86 -6.06
N LEU A 73 6.04 7.10 -4.81
CA LEU A 73 6.43 6.06 -3.87
C LEU A 73 5.30 5.05 -3.60
N PHE A 74 4.04 5.45 -3.78
CA PHE A 74 2.88 4.55 -3.61
C PHE A 74 2.85 3.50 -4.72
N ASP A 75 3.00 3.90 -5.98
CA ASP A 75 3.07 2.98 -7.12
C ASP A 75 4.30 2.07 -7.03
N LEU A 76 5.47 2.64 -6.73
CA LEU A 76 6.71 1.87 -6.57
C LEU A 76 6.64 0.87 -5.42
N GLY A 77 6.05 1.27 -4.28
CA GLY A 77 5.83 0.39 -3.14
C GLY A 77 4.82 -0.71 -3.41
N GLY A 78 3.72 -0.40 -4.10
CA GLY A 78 2.71 -1.37 -4.55
C GLY A 78 3.31 -2.38 -5.52
N LEU A 79 4.06 -1.92 -6.53
CA LEU A 79 4.75 -2.78 -7.48
C LEU A 79 5.69 -3.76 -6.78
N ALA A 80 6.53 -3.28 -5.88
CA ALA A 80 7.49 -4.11 -5.15
C ALA A 80 6.79 -5.14 -4.24
N SER A 81 5.76 -4.71 -3.50
CA SER A 81 5.00 -5.59 -2.59
C SER A 81 4.24 -6.68 -3.33
N ASN A 82 3.63 -6.36 -4.47
CA ASN A 82 2.84 -7.29 -5.27
C ASN A 82 3.69 -8.29 -6.05
N ASN A 83 4.98 -8.00 -6.25
CA ASN A 83 5.94 -8.87 -6.93
C ASN A 83 6.99 -9.46 -5.99
N GLU A 84 6.84 -9.29 -4.68
CA GLU A 84 7.74 -9.83 -3.65
C GLU A 84 9.22 -9.47 -3.90
N PHE A 85 9.48 -8.21 -4.29
CA PHE A 85 10.84 -7.73 -4.56
C PHE A 85 11.72 -7.85 -3.32
N THR A 86 12.94 -8.29 -3.53
CA THR A 86 13.99 -8.23 -2.51
C THR A 86 14.42 -6.78 -2.29
N GLU A 87 15.00 -6.46 -1.14
CA GLU A 87 15.52 -5.11 -0.84
C GLU A 87 16.47 -4.61 -1.94
N LYS A 88 17.30 -5.49 -2.52
CA LYS A 88 18.20 -5.13 -3.62
C LYS A 88 17.43 -4.70 -4.87
N GLU A 89 16.32 -5.37 -5.19
CA GLU A 89 15.47 -5.03 -6.34
C GLU A 89 14.71 -3.74 -6.06
N GLU A 90 14.24 -3.51 -4.83
CA GLU A 90 13.61 -2.26 -4.42
C GLU A 90 14.58 -1.07 -4.54
N ILE A 91 15.82 -1.23 -4.06
CA ILE A 91 16.86 -0.21 -4.22
C ILE A 91 17.09 0.10 -5.71
N SER A 92 17.22 -0.94 -6.54
CA SER A 92 17.42 -0.78 -7.98
C SER A 92 16.22 -0.08 -8.63
N LEU A 93 14.99 -0.44 -8.27
CA LEU A 93 13.76 0.21 -8.74
C LEU A 93 13.77 1.70 -8.44
N LEU A 94 14.07 2.08 -7.20
CA LEU A 94 14.10 3.47 -6.75
C LEU A 94 15.23 4.27 -7.43
N GLU A 95 16.44 3.70 -7.52
CA GLU A 95 17.55 4.35 -8.18
C GLU A 95 17.29 4.59 -9.68
N ASN A 96 16.66 3.62 -10.36
CA ASN A 96 16.27 3.77 -11.76
C ASN A 96 15.16 4.82 -11.95
N TYR A 97 14.14 4.82 -11.09
CA TYR A 97 13.04 5.77 -11.20
C TYR A 97 13.48 7.21 -10.94
N PHE A 98 14.29 7.42 -9.91
CA PHE A 98 14.76 8.77 -9.53
C PHE A 98 16.05 9.20 -10.24
N GLU A 99 16.66 8.34 -11.05
CA GLU A 99 17.92 8.57 -11.77
C GLU A 99 19.06 9.05 -10.86
N LYS A 100 19.09 8.57 -9.62
CA LYS A 100 20.10 8.95 -8.61
C LYS A 100 20.33 7.84 -7.59
N LYS A 101 21.47 7.91 -6.90
CA LYS A 101 21.73 7.03 -5.77
C LYS A 101 20.73 7.22 -4.64
N LEU A 102 20.25 6.12 -4.10
CA LEU A 102 19.26 6.10 -3.04
C LEU A 102 19.85 6.66 -1.74
N SER A 103 19.21 7.66 -1.16
CA SER A 103 19.51 8.14 0.19
C SER A 103 18.72 7.36 1.24
N SER A 104 19.27 7.29 2.47
CA SER A 104 18.56 6.66 3.59
C SER A 104 17.23 7.35 3.89
N GLU A 105 17.15 8.68 3.71
CA GLU A 105 15.90 9.43 3.87
C GLU A 105 14.84 9.00 2.86
N LEU A 106 15.21 8.92 1.57
CA LEU A 106 14.28 8.52 0.52
C LEU A 106 13.84 7.06 0.71
N PHE A 107 14.74 6.17 1.12
CA PHE A 107 14.40 4.78 1.41
C PHE A 107 13.44 4.66 2.59
N LEU A 108 13.64 5.43 3.65
CA LEU A 108 12.74 5.48 4.80
C LEU A 108 11.33 5.98 4.40
N LYS A 109 11.24 7.04 3.60
CA LYS A 109 9.95 7.53 3.05
C LYS A 109 9.26 6.48 2.18
N TYR A 110 10.01 5.81 1.31
CA TYR A 110 9.51 4.71 0.49
C TYR A 110 8.96 3.58 1.34
N THR A 111 9.72 3.12 2.35
CA THR A 111 9.30 2.05 3.25
C THR A 111 8.01 2.43 4.01
N ALA A 112 7.89 3.69 4.44
CA ALA A 112 6.67 4.18 5.09
C ALA A 112 5.45 4.15 4.13
N ILE A 113 5.62 4.57 2.89
CA ILE A 113 4.53 4.53 1.89
C ILE A 113 4.21 3.09 1.47
N LYS A 114 5.20 2.22 1.28
CA LYS A 114 4.99 0.78 1.03
C LYS A 114 4.18 0.14 2.16
N CYS A 115 4.52 0.43 3.40
CA CYS A 115 3.77 -0.03 4.56
C CYS A 115 2.34 0.55 4.59
N ALA A 116 2.16 1.82 4.22
CA ALA A 116 0.83 2.44 4.13
C ALA A 116 -0.04 1.82 3.02
N SER A 117 0.55 1.35 1.92
CA SER A 117 -0.18 0.64 0.86
C SER A 117 -0.72 -0.71 1.36
N LEU A 118 0.07 -1.46 2.14
CA LEU A 118 -0.39 -2.69 2.81
C LEU A 118 -1.54 -2.42 3.79
N LEU A 119 -1.48 -1.32 4.53
CA LEU A 119 -2.59 -0.91 5.42
C LEU A 119 -3.85 -0.57 4.63
N ARG A 120 -3.70 0.16 3.51
CA ARG A 120 -4.83 0.46 2.61
C ARG A 120 -5.49 -0.83 2.12
N GLU A 121 -4.70 -1.77 1.64
CA GLU A 121 -5.18 -3.07 1.15
C GLU A 121 -5.90 -3.87 2.24
N THR A 122 -5.30 -3.91 3.44
CA THR A 122 -5.92 -4.55 4.61
C THR A 122 -7.29 -3.94 4.94
N MET A 123 -7.40 -2.61 4.96
CA MET A 123 -8.68 -1.97 5.31
C MET A 123 -9.69 -2.01 4.16
N TRP A 124 -9.22 -2.03 2.91
CA TRP A 124 -10.07 -2.27 1.75
C TRP A 124 -10.70 -3.67 1.81
N SER A 125 -9.92 -4.69 2.14
CA SER A 125 -10.45 -6.06 2.28
C SER A 125 -11.47 -6.17 3.42
N MET A 126 -11.25 -5.50 4.56
CA MET A 126 -12.25 -5.41 5.64
C MET A 126 -13.58 -4.78 5.18
N VAL A 127 -13.52 -3.76 4.32
CA VAL A 127 -14.71 -3.15 3.71
C VAL A 127 -15.36 -4.12 2.74
N SER A 128 -14.56 -4.83 1.95
CA SER A 128 -15.03 -5.80 0.96
C SER A 128 -15.74 -7.00 1.59
N GLU A 129 -15.37 -7.43 2.80
CA GLU A 129 -16.12 -8.43 3.57
C GLU A 129 -17.60 -8.05 3.79
N ILE A 130 -17.88 -6.73 3.84
CA ILE A 130 -19.23 -6.22 4.09
C ILE A 130 -19.96 -5.90 2.78
N THR A 131 -19.23 -5.43 1.76
CA THR A 131 -19.83 -4.83 0.56
C THR A 131 -19.80 -5.69 -0.68
N SER A 132 -18.86 -6.65 -0.76
CA SER A 132 -18.67 -7.45 -1.97
C SER A 132 -19.71 -8.57 -2.07
N ASN A 133 -20.22 -8.77 -3.29
CA ASN A 133 -21.05 -9.92 -3.64
C ASN A 133 -20.24 -10.99 -4.43
N ILE A 134 -18.93 -10.80 -4.55
CA ILE A 134 -18.04 -11.75 -5.24
C ILE A 134 -17.79 -12.94 -4.31
N ASP A 135 -17.87 -14.16 -4.86
CA ASP A 135 -17.53 -15.39 -4.15
C ASP A 135 -16.00 -15.49 -3.98
N PHE A 136 -15.50 -14.82 -2.94
CA PHE A 136 -14.09 -14.78 -2.59
C PHE A 136 -13.92 -14.72 -1.06
N ASP A 137 -12.96 -15.45 -0.51
CA ASP A 137 -12.70 -15.47 0.94
C ASP A 137 -11.96 -14.21 1.40
N TYR A 138 -12.70 -13.11 1.48
CA TYR A 138 -12.16 -11.85 1.97
C TYR A 138 -11.67 -11.92 3.42
N SER A 139 -12.22 -12.80 4.26
CA SER A 139 -11.80 -12.93 5.67
C SER A 139 -10.38 -13.47 5.76
N SER A 140 -10.06 -14.55 5.04
CA SER A 140 -8.70 -15.08 4.94
C SER A 140 -7.74 -14.07 4.32
N TYR A 141 -8.17 -13.38 3.28
CA TYR A 141 -7.39 -12.33 2.62
C TYR A 141 -7.10 -11.14 3.54
N THR A 142 -8.08 -10.71 4.35
CA THR A 142 -7.90 -9.67 5.38
C THR A 142 -6.90 -10.11 6.44
N ALA A 143 -7.01 -11.35 6.94
CA ALA A 143 -6.10 -11.87 7.95
C ALA A 143 -4.65 -11.92 7.45
N GLU A 144 -4.43 -12.35 6.22
CA GLU A 144 -3.11 -12.37 5.58
C GLU A 144 -2.54 -10.95 5.42
N ASN A 145 -3.30 -10.03 4.84
CA ASN A 145 -2.85 -8.64 4.65
C ASN A 145 -2.58 -7.93 5.98
N LEU A 146 -3.40 -8.15 7.01
CA LEU A 146 -3.16 -7.61 8.35
C LEU A 146 -1.87 -8.16 8.96
N SER A 147 -1.58 -9.44 8.76
CA SER A 147 -0.33 -10.06 9.20
C SER A 147 0.88 -9.45 8.48
N ARG A 148 0.82 -9.31 7.16
CA ARG A 148 1.86 -8.67 6.32
C ARG A 148 2.12 -7.22 6.76
N PHE A 149 1.04 -6.45 6.93
CA PHE A 149 1.13 -5.07 7.41
C PHE A 149 1.79 -4.98 8.78
N ASN A 150 1.32 -5.77 9.77
CA ASN A 150 1.88 -5.74 11.12
C ASN A 150 3.34 -6.17 11.15
N LYS A 151 3.73 -7.15 10.35
CA LYS A 151 5.13 -7.57 10.21
C LYS A 151 5.98 -6.40 9.68
N ALA A 152 5.62 -5.84 8.53
CA ALA A 152 6.36 -4.74 7.91
C ALA A 152 6.45 -3.51 8.84
N PHE A 153 5.34 -3.15 9.50
CA PHE A 153 5.32 -2.02 10.44
C PHE A 153 6.23 -2.26 11.65
N ASN A 154 6.22 -3.45 12.23
CA ASN A 154 7.00 -3.76 13.42
C ASN A 154 8.50 -3.90 13.13
N GLU A 155 8.88 -4.33 11.93
CA GLU A 155 10.30 -4.42 11.53
C GLU A 155 10.93 -3.04 11.39
N GLU A 156 10.22 -2.06 10.81
CA GLU A 156 10.77 -0.77 10.43
C GLU A 156 10.35 0.39 11.37
N PHE A 157 9.17 0.30 11.99
CA PHE A 157 8.54 1.41 12.71
C PHE A 157 8.17 1.08 14.16
N LYS A 158 8.90 0.19 14.83
CA LYS A 158 8.61 -0.18 16.23
C LYS A 158 8.24 1.04 17.07
N ILE A 159 7.09 0.96 17.74
CA ILE A 159 6.73 1.88 18.82
C ILE A 159 7.52 1.40 20.03
N ASN A 160 8.57 2.16 20.41
CA ASN A 160 9.26 1.96 21.68
C ASN A 160 8.37 2.41 22.81
#